data_d475ad4dc0b962f9467d62afa52250dd
#
_entry.id   d475ad4dc0b962f9467d62afa52250dd
#
_cell.length_a   1.000
_cell.length_b   1.000
_cell.length_c   1.000
_cell.angle_alpha   90.00
_cell.angle_beta   90.00
_cell.angle_gamma   90.00
#
_symmetry.space_group_name_H-M   'P 1'
#
loop_
_entity.id
_entity.type
_entity.pdbx_description
1 polymer ?
#
loop_
_entity_poly.entity_id
_entity_poly.type
_entity_poly.pdbx_seq_one_letter_code
_entity_poly.pdbx_strand_id
1 'polypeptide(L)'
;HFFAEYTPGMSKDRLVNLVCNRLLNQPVTERNARVLNPEKQNKPFNANDYEWQSFDLGNWESQKKFYPYFKNRGIDLATQRLFADNIFLTTKLRTDGKRYTNLSFPLTLPNKPDEKAGLEERSRPNREGKMVYKGMAAGSNATQGIWIGNPEHMALPEVRNVYWFESALDAMAFCQLNASTLNMEDSVFVSTGGSPSQQQFKGMMAETPTATHRS
;
A
#
# COMPACT_ATOMS: atom_id res chain seq x y z
N HIS A 1 -1.18 33.05 10.11
CA HIS A 1 -0.51 34.08 9.28
C HIS A 1 0.58 33.52 8.34
N PHE A 2 1.18 32.36 8.62
CA PHE A 2 2.21 31.75 7.77
C PHE A 2 1.71 31.29 6.38
N PHE A 3 0.43 31.10 6.21
CA PHE A 3 -0.16 30.63 4.96
C PHE A 3 -0.60 31.76 4.01
N ALA A 4 -0.49 33.01 4.43
CA ALA A 4 -0.88 34.17 3.62
C ALA A 4 0.08 34.46 2.44
N GLU A 5 1.29 33.88 2.47
CA GLU A 5 2.28 34.03 1.41
C GLU A 5 2.31 32.82 0.44
N TYR A 6 1.26 32.01 0.46
CA TYR A 6 1.15 30.89 -0.48
C TYR A 6 1.01 31.41 -1.91
N THR A 7 2.04 31.16 -2.70
CA THR A 7 1.99 31.51 -4.13
C THR A 7 1.15 30.46 -4.87
N PRO A 8 0.09 30.81 -5.56
CA PRO A 8 -0.67 29.88 -6.38
C PRO A 8 0.27 29.09 -7.30
N GLY A 9 0.18 27.76 -7.29
CA GLY A 9 1.03 26.88 -8.07
C GLY A 9 2.26 26.31 -7.34
N MET A 10 2.51 26.69 -6.09
CA MET A 10 3.55 26.06 -5.28
C MET A 10 3.12 24.68 -4.79
N SER A 11 3.95 23.65 -5.03
CA SER A 11 3.67 22.30 -4.52
C SER A 11 3.73 22.27 -2.99
N LYS A 12 2.94 21.37 -2.37
CA LYS A 12 2.92 21.17 -0.91
C LYS A 12 4.31 20.91 -0.34
N ASP A 13 5.14 20.13 -1.04
CA ASP A 13 6.50 19.79 -0.61
C ASP A 13 7.44 21.01 -0.65
N ARG A 14 7.26 21.88 -1.63
CA ARG A 14 8.01 23.15 -1.71
C ARG A 14 7.64 24.11 -0.58
N LEU A 15 6.35 24.15 -0.23
CA LEU A 15 5.87 24.95 0.92
C LEU A 15 6.45 24.42 2.22
N VAL A 16 6.39 23.10 2.46
CA VAL A 16 6.96 22.47 3.66
C VAL A 16 8.45 22.72 3.77
N ASN A 17 9.20 22.56 2.69
CA ASN A 17 10.64 22.83 2.68
C ASN A 17 10.96 24.31 2.94
N LEU A 18 10.17 25.24 2.38
CA LEU A 18 10.32 26.67 2.63
C LEU A 18 10.09 27.02 4.11
N VAL A 19 9.04 26.46 4.71
CA VAL A 19 8.71 26.65 6.13
C VAL A 19 9.79 26.05 7.02
N CYS A 20 10.22 24.80 6.74
CA CYS A 20 11.28 24.16 7.51
C CYS A 20 12.60 24.93 7.44
N ASN A 21 13.01 25.40 6.25
CA ASN A 21 14.23 26.16 6.09
C ASN A 21 14.19 27.51 6.81
N ARG A 22 13.03 28.21 6.80
CA ARG A 22 12.83 29.44 7.58
C ARG A 22 12.88 29.19 9.09
N LEU A 23 12.25 28.11 9.57
CA LEU A 23 12.25 27.75 11.00
C LEU A 23 13.66 27.36 11.49
N LEU A 24 14.48 26.78 10.62
CA LEU A 24 15.84 26.35 10.94
C LEU A 24 16.89 27.45 10.68
N ASN A 25 16.47 28.64 10.28
CA ASN A 25 17.37 29.75 9.86
C ASN A 25 18.45 29.35 8.85
N GLN A 26 18.14 28.35 8.02
CA GLN A 26 19.07 27.89 7.00
C GLN A 26 18.88 28.69 5.71
N PRO A 27 19.98 29.11 5.05
CA PRO A 27 19.88 29.73 3.74
C PRO A 27 19.26 28.75 2.75
N VAL A 28 18.24 29.24 2.01
CA VAL A 28 17.63 28.47 0.92
C VAL A 28 18.67 28.32 -0.19
N THR A 29 19.44 27.25 -0.16
CA THR A 29 20.35 26.92 -1.25
C THR A 29 19.55 26.15 -2.30
N GLU A 30 19.81 26.40 -3.59
CA GLU A 30 19.20 25.67 -4.72
C GLU A 30 19.37 24.15 -4.63
N ARG A 31 20.38 23.67 -3.88
CA ARG A 31 20.59 22.24 -3.60
C ARG A 31 19.54 21.62 -2.68
N ASN A 32 18.87 22.41 -1.83
CA ASN A 32 17.82 21.93 -0.94
C ASN A 32 16.43 22.02 -1.58
N ALA A 33 16.28 22.79 -2.65
CA ALA A 33 15.19 22.61 -3.57
C ALA A 33 15.49 21.29 -4.32
N ARG A 34 14.98 20.15 -3.85
CA ARG A 34 14.71 19.05 -4.78
C ARG A 34 13.80 19.65 -5.83
N VAL A 35 14.41 20.06 -6.94
CA VAL A 35 13.69 20.34 -8.16
C VAL A 35 13.00 19.01 -8.48
N LEU A 36 11.77 18.88 -8.06
CA LEU A 36 10.87 17.87 -8.61
C LEU A 36 10.85 18.25 -10.08
N ASN A 37 11.61 17.49 -10.86
CA ASN A 37 11.73 17.71 -12.29
C ASN A 37 10.28 17.64 -12.81
N PRO A 38 9.64 18.76 -13.22
CA PRO A 38 8.23 18.76 -13.62
C PRO A 38 7.99 17.90 -14.87
N GLU A 39 9.07 17.54 -15.57
CA GLU A 39 9.04 16.68 -16.74
C GLU A 39 9.06 15.17 -16.44
N LYS A 40 9.32 14.75 -15.20
CA LYS A 40 8.96 13.39 -14.80
C LYS A 40 7.44 13.35 -14.55
N GLN A 41 6.66 13.49 -15.60
CA GLN A 41 5.32 12.96 -15.63
C GLN A 41 5.45 11.50 -15.17
N ASN A 42 5.04 11.24 -13.93
CA ASN A 42 5.04 9.87 -13.42
C ASN A 42 4.14 9.08 -14.37
N LYS A 43 4.77 8.24 -15.19
CA LYS A 43 4.03 7.29 -16.02
C LYS A 43 3.05 6.57 -15.08
N PRO A 44 1.78 6.40 -15.49
CA PRO A 44 0.84 5.65 -14.67
C PRO A 44 1.41 4.26 -14.38
N PHE A 45 1.02 3.69 -13.28
CA PHE A 45 1.43 2.34 -12.92
C PHE A 45 1.07 1.36 -14.03
N ASN A 46 2.01 0.51 -14.38
CA ASN A 46 1.80 -0.54 -15.36
C ASN A 46 2.18 -1.89 -14.74
N ALA A 47 1.18 -2.75 -14.54
CA ALA A 47 1.39 -4.07 -13.96
C ALA A 47 2.32 -4.96 -14.79
N ASN A 48 2.40 -4.73 -16.11
CA ASN A 48 3.28 -5.47 -17.02
C ASN A 48 4.78 -5.16 -16.83
N ASP A 49 5.12 -4.09 -16.09
CA ASP A 49 6.50 -3.80 -15.72
C ASP A 49 7.03 -4.75 -14.61
N TYR A 50 6.20 -5.67 -14.15
CA TYR A 50 6.49 -6.59 -13.06
C TYR A 50 6.22 -8.05 -13.45
N GLU A 51 7.08 -8.93 -12.98
CA GLU A 51 6.77 -10.36 -12.89
C GLU A 51 6.00 -10.57 -11.57
N TRP A 52 4.87 -11.27 -11.65
CA TRP A 52 3.99 -11.54 -10.53
C TRP A 52 4.06 -13.02 -10.16
N GLN A 53 4.30 -13.31 -8.90
CA GLN A 53 4.26 -14.65 -8.33
C GLN A 53 3.26 -14.65 -7.18
N SER A 54 2.31 -15.58 -7.18
CA SER A 54 1.37 -15.77 -6.07
C SER A 54 2.13 -16.05 -4.77
N PHE A 55 1.61 -15.55 -3.67
CA PHE A 55 2.14 -15.85 -2.35
C PHE A 55 1.65 -17.25 -1.93
N ASP A 56 2.44 -18.26 -2.23
CA ASP A 56 2.11 -19.67 -1.98
C ASP A 56 2.88 -20.21 -0.77
N LEU A 57 2.16 -20.49 0.31
CA LEU A 57 2.72 -21.08 1.54
C LEU A 57 3.18 -22.54 1.35
N GLY A 58 2.78 -23.20 0.28
CA GLY A 58 3.33 -24.49 -0.14
C GLY A 58 4.73 -24.39 -0.73
N ASN A 59 5.09 -23.22 -1.28
CA ASN A 59 6.40 -22.96 -1.87
C ASN A 59 7.32 -22.24 -0.88
N TRP A 60 7.93 -22.99 0.03
CA TRP A 60 8.84 -22.46 1.03
C TRP A 60 10.01 -21.65 0.45
N GLU A 61 10.53 -22.02 -0.71
CA GLU A 61 11.66 -21.35 -1.33
C GLU A 61 11.36 -19.88 -1.69
N SER A 62 10.15 -19.59 -2.12
CA SER A 62 9.73 -18.21 -2.41
C SER A 62 9.47 -17.41 -1.14
N GLN A 63 9.01 -18.06 -0.09
CA GLN A 63 8.52 -17.40 1.12
C GLN A 63 9.54 -17.28 2.23
N LYS A 64 10.51 -18.21 2.32
CA LYS A 64 11.52 -18.20 3.38
C LYS A 64 12.23 -16.85 3.53
N LYS A 65 12.27 -16.07 2.45
CA LYS A 65 12.87 -14.72 2.44
C LYS A 65 12.06 -13.70 3.23
N PHE A 66 10.74 -13.89 3.32
CA PHE A 66 9.82 -12.96 3.99
C PHE A 66 9.28 -13.52 5.32
N TYR A 67 9.53 -14.79 5.62
CA TYR A 67 9.15 -15.41 6.89
C TYR A 67 9.60 -14.62 8.13
N PRO A 68 10.88 -14.17 8.23
CA PRO A 68 11.30 -13.36 9.38
C PRO A 68 10.52 -12.06 9.52
N TYR A 69 10.06 -11.47 8.40
CA TYR A 69 9.29 -10.25 8.40
C TYR A 69 7.91 -10.43 9.03
N PHE A 70 7.17 -11.48 8.63
CA PHE A 70 5.88 -11.81 9.23
C PHE A 70 6.04 -12.24 10.69
N LYS A 71 7.03 -13.09 10.99
CA LYS A 71 7.33 -13.54 12.35
C LYS A 71 7.60 -12.38 13.30
N ASN A 72 8.41 -11.41 12.89
CA ASN A 72 8.74 -10.24 13.71
C ASN A 72 7.55 -9.33 13.95
N ARG A 73 6.51 -9.42 13.12
CA ARG A 73 5.24 -8.70 13.28
C ARG A 73 4.18 -9.52 14.01
N GLY A 74 4.49 -10.73 14.39
CA GLY A 74 3.55 -11.63 15.07
C GLY A 74 2.43 -12.16 14.18
N ILE A 75 2.56 -12.04 12.84
CA ILE A 75 1.56 -12.56 11.90
C ILE A 75 1.85 -14.03 11.64
N ASP A 76 0.96 -14.88 12.08
CA ASP A 76 1.09 -16.33 11.99
C ASP A 76 0.81 -16.88 10.57
N LEU A 77 1.10 -18.17 10.38
CA LEU A 77 0.92 -18.84 9.09
C LEU A 77 -0.56 -19.02 8.72
N ALA A 78 -1.46 -19.13 9.68
CA ALA A 78 -2.88 -19.26 9.41
C ALA A 78 -3.42 -17.96 8.81
N THR A 79 -3.06 -16.82 9.42
CA THR A 79 -3.41 -15.51 8.90
C THR A 79 -2.78 -15.24 7.53
N GLN A 80 -1.52 -15.63 7.31
CA GLN A 80 -0.89 -15.50 6.01
C GLN A 80 -1.62 -16.31 4.93
N ARG A 81 -2.09 -17.52 5.25
CA ARG A 81 -2.90 -18.35 4.32
C ARG A 81 -4.22 -17.69 3.96
N LEU A 82 -4.87 -17.11 4.98
CA LEU A 82 -6.16 -16.46 4.81
C LEU A 82 -6.12 -15.32 3.78
N PHE A 83 -5.00 -14.61 3.71
CA PHE A 83 -4.81 -13.49 2.77
C PHE A 83 -3.88 -13.81 1.59
N ALA A 84 -3.55 -15.09 1.36
CA ALA A 84 -2.54 -15.47 0.36
C ALA A 84 -2.89 -14.98 -1.06
N ASP A 85 -4.16 -14.98 -1.44
CA ASP A 85 -4.62 -14.53 -2.75
C ASP A 85 -4.62 -13.00 -2.91
N ASN A 86 -4.46 -12.28 -1.81
CA ASN A 86 -4.37 -10.82 -1.78
C ASN A 86 -2.93 -10.29 -1.65
N ILE A 87 -1.95 -11.20 -1.64
CA ILE A 87 -0.52 -10.92 -1.47
C ILE A 87 0.26 -11.52 -2.63
N PHE A 88 1.28 -10.83 -3.10
CA PHE A 88 2.14 -11.31 -4.19
C PHE A 88 3.62 -11.11 -3.86
N LEU A 89 4.46 -11.88 -4.55
CA LEU A 89 5.86 -11.55 -4.70
C LEU A 89 6.04 -10.94 -6.09
N THR A 90 6.51 -9.70 -6.16
CA THR A 90 6.69 -9.01 -7.42
C THR A 90 8.16 -8.70 -7.68
N THR A 91 8.58 -8.88 -8.93
CA THR A 91 9.93 -8.51 -9.37
C THR A 91 9.82 -7.48 -10.48
N LYS A 92 10.32 -6.27 -10.22
CA LYS A 92 10.31 -5.21 -11.24
C LYS A 92 11.29 -5.56 -12.36
N LEU A 93 10.80 -5.48 -13.60
CA LEU A 93 11.61 -5.63 -14.81
C LEU A 93 12.41 -4.35 -15.04
N ARG A 94 13.71 -4.40 -14.84
CA ARG A 94 14.61 -3.25 -14.96
C ARG A 94 15.54 -3.39 -16.15
N THR A 95 15.80 -2.27 -16.82
CA THR A 95 16.71 -2.21 -17.96
C THR A 95 18.17 -2.41 -17.58
N ASP A 96 18.53 -2.18 -16.29
CA ASP A 96 19.91 -2.39 -15.77
C ASP A 96 20.22 -3.85 -15.40
N GLY A 97 19.31 -4.77 -15.69
CA GLY A 97 19.47 -6.20 -15.41
C GLY A 97 19.33 -6.60 -13.92
N LYS A 98 19.21 -5.63 -13.01
CA LYS A 98 19.03 -5.94 -11.58
C LYS A 98 17.60 -6.37 -11.30
N ARG A 99 17.46 -7.41 -10.49
CA ARG A 99 16.18 -8.00 -10.12
C ARG A 99 16.01 -7.95 -8.61
N TYR A 100 14.93 -7.31 -8.16
CA TYR A 100 14.57 -7.23 -6.75
C TYR A 100 13.15 -7.75 -6.59
N THR A 101 13.02 -8.84 -5.85
CA THR A 101 11.71 -9.41 -5.51
C THR A 101 11.25 -8.82 -4.18
N ASN A 102 10.06 -8.23 -4.18
CA ASN A 102 9.42 -7.62 -3.02
C ASN A 102 8.15 -8.39 -2.63
N LEU A 103 7.82 -8.35 -1.35
CA LEU A 103 6.49 -8.67 -0.86
C LEU A 103 5.57 -7.51 -1.23
N SER A 104 4.42 -7.82 -1.82
CA SER A 104 3.63 -6.81 -2.50
C SER A 104 2.13 -6.96 -2.22
N PHE A 105 1.50 -5.83 -2.01
CA PHE A 105 0.08 -5.69 -1.75
C PHE A 105 -0.53 -4.86 -2.89
N PRO A 106 -1.25 -5.48 -3.84
CA PRO A 106 -1.81 -4.79 -4.99
C PRO A 106 -2.86 -3.76 -4.56
N LEU A 107 -2.81 -2.58 -5.16
CA LEU A 107 -3.89 -1.61 -5.06
C LEU A 107 -4.81 -1.79 -6.27
N THR A 108 -6.11 -1.88 -6.02
CA THR A 108 -7.15 -1.95 -7.04
C THR A 108 -8.14 -0.81 -6.85
N LEU A 109 -8.89 -0.48 -7.89
CA LEU A 109 -10.05 0.38 -7.75
C LEU A 109 -11.25 -0.48 -7.31
N PRO A 110 -12.06 -0.08 -6.33
CA PRO A 110 -13.20 -0.90 -5.88
C PRO A 110 -14.16 -1.30 -7.00
N ASN A 111 -14.42 -0.41 -7.95
CA ASN A 111 -15.27 -0.67 -9.12
C ASN A 111 -14.57 -1.47 -10.24
N LYS A 112 -13.29 -1.78 -10.10
CA LYS A 112 -12.48 -2.56 -11.03
C LYS A 112 -11.48 -3.46 -10.28
N PRO A 113 -11.96 -4.44 -9.51
CA PRO A 113 -11.12 -5.24 -8.61
C PRO A 113 -10.02 -6.04 -9.34
N ASP A 114 -10.23 -6.34 -10.60
CA ASP A 114 -9.26 -7.07 -11.42
C ASP A 114 -8.14 -6.19 -11.98
N GLU A 115 -8.32 -4.86 -11.99
CA GLU A 115 -7.36 -3.90 -12.53
C GLU A 115 -6.38 -3.45 -11.44
N LYS A 116 -5.10 -3.74 -11.61
CA LYS A 116 -4.05 -3.29 -10.71
C LYS A 116 -3.77 -1.80 -10.93
N ALA A 117 -4.23 -0.96 -10.00
CA ALA A 117 -4.04 0.50 -10.03
C ALA A 117 -2.73 0.96 -9.38
N GLY A 118 -2.04 0.06 -8.70
CA GLY A 118 -0.80 0.35 -7.98
C GLY A 118 -0.31 -0.85 -7.18
N LEU A 119 0.75 -0.59 -6.43
CA LEU A 119 1.41 -1.63 -5.66
C LEU A 119 2.10 -1.04 -4.43
N GLU A 120 1.76 -1.51 -3.25
CA GLU A 120 2.52 -1.27 -2.04
C GLU A 120 3.57 -2.38 -1.89
N GLU A 121 4.84 -2.01 -1.70
CA GLU A 121 5.96 -2.94 -1.70
C GLU A 121 6.73 -2.93 -0.37
N ARG A 122 7.24 -4.09 -0.01
CA ARG A 122 8.19 -4.30 1.09
C ARG A 122 9.37 -5.09 0.57
N SER A 123 10.57 -4.56 0.73
CA SER A 123 11.77 -5.29 0.36
C SER A 123 11.98 -6.51 1.25
N ARG A 124 12.80 -7.42 0.78
CA ARG A 124 13.34 -8.47 1.61
C ARG A 124 14.05 -7.86 2.83
N PRO A 125 13.84 -8.38 4.05
CA PRO A 125 14.64 -7.99 5.21
C PRO A 125 16.13 -8.23 4.97
N ASN A 126 16.98 -7.35 5.49
CA ASN A 126 18.41 -7.55 5.51
C ASN A 126 18.80 -8.68 6.50
N ARG A 127 20.10 -8.96 6.63
CA ARG A 127 20.62 -10.01 7.52
C ARG A 127 20.27 -9.76 9.01
N GLU A 128 20.00 -8.51 9.38
CA GLU A 128 19.60 -8.09 10.72
C GLU A 128 18.08 -8.15 10.93
N GLY A 129 17.31 -8.62 9.93
CA GLY A 129 15.86 -8.66 9.96
C GLY A 129 15.18 -7.31 9.71
N LYS A 130 15.94 -6.25 9.40
CA LYS A 130 15.40 -4.93 9.09
C LYS A 130 15.02 -4.85 7.62
N MET A 131 13.85 -4.27 7.39
CA MET A 131 13.38 -3.95 6.04
C MET A 131 14.14 -2.73 5.49
N VAL A 132 14.68 -2.87 4.28
CA VAL A 132 15.47 -1.81 3.63
C VAL A 132 14.58 -0.83 2.88
N TYR A 133 13.46 -1.30 2.32
CA TYR A 133 12.54 -0.50 1.53
C TYR A 133 11.08 -0.78 1.89
N LYS A 134 10.33 0.29 2.07
CA LYS A 134 8.87 0.33 2.22
C LYS A 134 8.35 1.48 1.36
N GLY A 135 7.40 1.24 0.48
CA GLY A 135 6.85 2.33 -0.33
C GLY A 135 5.84 1.87 -1.35
N MET A 136 5.33 2.83 -2.09
CA MET A 136 4.49 2.61 -3.25
C MET A 136 5.34 2.49 -4.50
N ALA A 137 4.96 1.61 -5.40
CA ALA A 137 5.53 1.54 -6.73
C ALA A 137 5.28 2.85 -7.50
N ALA A 138 6.25 3.25 -8.32
CA ALA A 138 6.13 4.48 -9.09
C ALA A 138 4.90 4.46 -10.00
N GLY A 139 4.13 5.55 -10.02
CA GLY A 139 2.93 5.69 -10.83
C GLY A 139 1.66 5.10 -10.20
N SER A 140 1.74 4.46 -9.02
CA SER A 140 0.57 3.94 -8.30
C SER A 140 -0.46 5.03 -8.05
N ASN A 141 -1.73 4.71 -8.30
CA ASN A 141 -2.85 5.58 -7.98
C ASN A 141 -3.19 5.48 -6.48
N ALA A 142 -2.37 6.10 -5.64
CA ALA A 142 -2.59 6.12 -4.19
C ALA A 142 -3.80 6.96 -3.75
N THR A 143 -4.40 7.74 -4.68
CA THR A 143 -5.56 8.58 -4.36
C THR A 143 -6.87 7.79 -4.38
N GLN A 144 -6.98 6.78 -5.24
CA GLN A 144 -8.20 5.97 -5.41
C GLN A 144 -7.97 4.49 -5.13
N GLY A 145 -6.75 4.01 -5.38
CA GLY A 145 -6.40 2.61 -5.21
C GLY A 145 -6.33 2.23 -3.73
N ILE A 146 -6.87 1.07 -3.42
CA ILE A 146 -6.83 0.44 -2.09
C ILE A 146 -6.41 -1.02 -2.23
N TRP A 147 -5.75 -1.55 -1.22
CA TRP A 147 -5.63 -2.99 -1.08
C TRP A 147 -6.90 -3.54 -0.45
N ILE A 148 -7.41 -4.62 -1.01
CA ILE A 148 -8.60 -5.31 -0.51
C ILE A 148 -8.21 -6.73 -0.10
N GLY A 149 -8.22 -7.00 1.18
CA GLY A 149 -8.13 -8.34 1.76
C GLY A 149 -9.52 -8.94 1.84
N ASN A 150 -9.79 -9.88 0.97
CA ASN A 150 -11.10 -10.53 0.85
C ASN A 150 -10.92 -12.06 0.94
N PRO A 151 -10.78 -12.60 2.16
CA PRO A 151 -10.45 -14.01 2.36
C PRO A 151 -11.47 -14.99 1.79
N GLU A 152 -12.74 -14.63 1.83
CA GLU A 152 -13.86 -15.47 1.39
C GLU A 152 -14.27 -15.19 -0.07
N HIS A 153 -13.52 -14.37 -0.79
CA HIS A 153 -13.77 -14.00 -2.19
C HIS A 153 -15.19 -13.48 -2.45
N MET A 154 -15.74 -12.74 -1.50
CA MET A 154 -17.09 -12.20 -1.59
C MET A 154 -17.21 -11.16 -2.70
N ALA A 155 -18.37 -11.07 -3.33
CA ALA A 155 -18.70 -9.92 -4.16
C ALA A 155 -18.90 -8.69 -3.26
N LEU A 156 -18.27 -7.57 -3.60
CA LEU A 156 -18.29 -6.35 -2.77
C LEU A 156 -19.71 -5.89 -2.38
N PRO A 157 -20.74 -5.96 -3.26
CA PRO A 157 -22.11 -5.59 -2.87
C PRO A 157 -22.75 -6.47 -1.77
N GLU A 158 -22.22 -7.66 -1.55
CA GLU A 158 -22.72 -8.62 -0.54
C GLU A 158 -22.03 -8.44 0.82
N VAL A 159 -20.93 -7.71 0.86
CA VAL A 159 -20.15 -7.43 2.07
C VAL A 159 -21.00 -6.66 3.09
N ARG A 160 -20.92 -7.06 4.36
CA ARG A 160 -21.62 -6.40 5.48
C ARG A 160 -20.71 -5.58 6.38
N ASN A 161 -19.41 -5.94 6.41
CA ASN A 161 -18.43 -5.28 7.25
C ASN A 161 -17.18 -4.92 6.45
N VAL A 162 -16.81 -3.65 6.46
CA VAL A 162 -15.57 -3.16 5.86
C VAL A 162 -14.71 -2.58 6.96
N TYR A 163 -13.55 -3.18 7.19
CA TYR A 163 -12.58 -2.74 8.19
C TYR A 163 -11.42 -1.98 7.50
N TRP A 164 -11.14 -0.76 7.97
CA TRP A 164 -10.18 0.17 7.37
C TRP A 164 -8.88 0.25 8.16
N PHE A 165 -7.76 0.21 7.45
CA PHE A 165 -6.40 0.25 8.02
C PHE A 165 -5.47 1.12 7.20
N GLU A 166 -4.38 1.57 7.83
CA GLU A 166 -3.31 2.28 7.15
C GLU A 166 -2.50 1.33 6.26
N SER A 167 -2.26 0.10 6.67
CA SER A 167 -1.51 -0.90 5.91
C SER A 167 -2.19 -2.27 5.88
N ALA A 168 -1.93 -3.06 4.84
CA ALA A 168 -2.39 -4.44 4.73
C ALA A 168 -1.93 -5.31 5.91
N LEU A 169 -0.75 -5.04 6.47
CA LEU A 169 -0.23 -5.79 7.61
C LEU A 169 -0.99 -5.48 8.91
N ASP A 170 -1.45 -4.25 9.08
CA ASP A 170 -2.29 -3.89 10.23
C ASP A 170 -3.66 -4.57 10.12
N ALA A 171 -4.20 -4.66 8.90
CA ALA A 171 -5.42 -5.42 8.60
C ALA A 171 -5.27 -6.92 8.95
N MET A 172 -4.16 -7.53 8.54
CA MET A 172 -3.85 -8.93 8.86
C MET A 172 -3.70 -9.14 10.37
N ALA A 173 -2.99 -8.26 11.07
CA ALA A 173 -2.83 -8.34 12.52
C ALA A 173 -4.15 -8.19 13.25
N PHE A 174 -4.99 -7.24 12.83
CA PHE A 174 -6.34 -7.06 13.38
C PHE A 174 -7.20 -8.31 13.20
N CYS A 175 -7.21 -8.87 11.99
CA CYS A 175 -7.94 -10.11 11.68
C CYS A 175 -7.48 -11.25 12.59
N GLN A 176 -6.17 -11.46 12.76
CA GLN A 176 -5.61 -12.48 13.64
C GLN A 176 -6.06 -12.31 15.10
N LEU A 177 -5.95 -11.09 15.62
CA LEU A 177 -6.27 -10.79 17.02
C LEU A 177 -7.77 -10.91 17.33
N ASN A 178 -8.62 -10.75 16.34
CA ASN A 178 -10.07 -10.74 16.49
C ASN A 178 -10.77 -11.92 15.81
N ALA A 179 -10.02 -12.93 15.36
CA ALA A 179 -10.54 -14.05 14.56
C ALA A 179 -11.74 -14.79 15.21
N SER A 180 -11.80 -14.84 16.54
CA SER A 180 -12.90 -15.49 17.27
C SER A 180 -14.19 -14.66 17.34
N THR A 181 -14.14 -13.37 17.00
CA THR A 181 -15.26 -12.44 17.11
C THR A 181 -15.70 -11.86 15.77
N LEU A 182 -14.86 -11.98 14.75
CA LEU A 182 -15.16 -11.51 13.41
C LEU A 182 -16.04 -12.53 12.67
N ASN A 183 -17.05 -12.03 11.99
CA ASN A 183 -17.75 -12.82 10.99
C ASN A 183 -16.99 -12.69 9.66
N MET A 184 -16.15 -13.68 9.35
CA MET A 184 -15.32 -13.68 8.16
C MET A 184 -16.13 -13.79 6.88
N GLU A 185 -17.28 -14.49 6.93
CA GLU A 185 -18.14 -14.75 5.76
C GLU A 185 -18.82 -13.48 5.20
N ASP A 186 -18.77 -12.36 5.91
CA ASP A 186 -19.37 -11.11 5.46
C ASP A 186 -18.45 -9.89 5.61
N SER A 187 -17.16 -10.13 5.79
CA SER A 187 -16.18 -9.10 6.13
C SER A 187 -15.06 -8.99 5.10
N VAL A 188 -14.69 -7.75 4.77
CA VAL A 188 -13.47 -7.44 4.02
C VAL A 188 -12.60 -6.45 4.79
N PHE A 189 -11.31 -6.52 4.53
CA PHE A 189 -10.28 -5.72 5.16
C PHE A 189 -9.62 -4.86 4.09
N VAL A 190 -9.59 -3.54 4.28
CA VAL A 190 -9.04 -2.63 3.29
C VAL A 190 -7.89 -1.81 3.87
N SER A 191 -6.90 -1.54 3.04
CA SER A 191 -5.80 -0.67 3.40
C SER A 191 -5.67 0.48 2.40
N THR A 192 -5.48 1.68 2.95
CA THR A 192 -5.25 2.89 2.17
C THR A 192 -3.80 3.05 1.71
N GLY A 193 -2.88 2.22 2.25
CA GLY A 193 -1.46 2.29 1.94
C GLY A 193 -0.76 3.54 2.49
N GLY A 194 -1.30 4.14 3.54
CA GLY A 194 -0.85 5.37 4.19
C GLY A 194 -2.01 6.30 4.51
N SER A 195 -1.80 7.60 4.42
CA SER A 195 -2.86 8.59 4.72
C SER A 195 -4.06 8.38 3.78
N PRO A 196 -5.28 8.19 4.33
CA PRO A 196 -6.48 7.93 3.54
C PRO A 196 -6.89 9.14 2.69
N SER A 197 -7.51 8.88 1.55
CA SER A 197 -8.13 9.89 0.71
C SER A 197 -9.66 9.78 0.74
N GLN A 198 -10.33 10.90 0.51
CA GLN A 198 -11.79 10.89 0.37
C GLN A 198 -12.28 10.03 -0.82
N GLN A 199 -11.46 9.93 -1.88
CA GLN A 199 -11.82 9.15 -3.07
C GLN A 199 -11.77 7.65 -2.82
N GLN A 200 -10.83 7.17 -1.99
CA GLN A 200 -10.77 5.78 -1.54
C GLN A 200 -12.05 5.39 -0.79
N PHE A 201 -12.45 6.21 0.19
CA PHE A 201 -13.70 5.97 0.95
C PHE A 201 -14.92 5.97 0.04
N LYS A 202 -15.10 7.01 -0.78
CA LYS A 202 -16.24 7.10 -1.71
C LYS A 202 -16.30 5.93 -2.67
N GLY A 203 -15.15 5.51 -3.21
CA GLY A 203 -15.09 4.36 -4.11
C GLY A 203 -15.54 3.07 -3.43
N MET A 204 -15.02 2.79 -2.23
CA MET A 204 -15.40 1.56 -1.51
C MET A 204 -16.87 1.60 -1.04
N MET A 205 -17.34 2.74 -0.53
CA MET A 205 -18.76 2.88 -0.10
C MET A 205 -19.74 2.70 -1.26
N ALA A 206 -19.37 3.11 -2.47
CA ALA A 206 -20.22 2.91 -3.65
C ALA A 206 -20.38 1.43 -4.01
N GLU A 207 -19.33 0.62 -3.82
CA GLU A 207 -19.34 -0.80 -4.15
C GLU A 207 -19.83 -1.68 -2.98
N THR A 208 -19.93 -1.11 -1.77
CA THR A 208 -20.41 -1.81 -0.57
C THR A 208 -21.58 -1.06 0.09
N PRO A 209 -22.71 -0.87 -0.63
CA PRO A 209 -23.77 0.07 -0.22
C PRO A 209 -24.50 -0.34 1.07
N THR A 210 -24.43 -1.61 1.43
CA THR A 210 -25.12 -2.15 2.64
C THR A 210 -24.16 -2.41 3.80
N ALA A 211 -22.87 -2.16 3.61
CA ALA A 211 -21.86 -2.47 4.62
C ALA A 211 -21.76 -1.41 5.72
N THR A 212 -21.40 -1.87 6.91
CA THR A 212 -20.92 -1.01 7.99
C THR A 212 -19.41 -0.82 7.85
N HIS A 213 -18.97 0.42 7.77
CA HIS A 213 -17.56 0.77 7.69
C HIS A 213 -16.99 1.07 9.07
N ARG A 214 -15.86 0.45 9.43
CA ARG A 214 -15.19 0.56 10.73
C ARG A 214 -13.70 0.88 10.55
N SER A 215 -13.13 1.69 11.45
CA SER A 215 -11.70 2.07 11.47
C SER A 215 -11.17 2.04 12.89
#